data_f7c6133d5399288017279324d4cd1fa3
#
_entry.id   f7c6133d5399288017279324d4cd1fa3
#
_cell.length_a   1.000
_cell.length_b   1.000
_cell.length_c   1.000
_cell.angle_alpha   90.00
_cell.angle_beta   90.00
_cell.angle_gamma   90.00
#
_symmetry.space_group_name_H-M   'P 1'
#
loop_
_entity.id
_entity.type
_entity.pdbx_description
1 polymer ?
#
loop_
_entity_poly.entity_id
_entity_poly.type
_entity_poly.pdbx_seq_one_letter_code
_entity_poly.pdbx_strand_id
1 'polypeptide(L)'
;MRKLVRASLLGALELAELLVIVVVHLTYGFYLFTIAIRRDLARVAGVAKNAVVGDAQAEAVLDGAVPPIVLVHGVLGFGKGRMAGMSYFAGAEEKDDRVLVPDLGSLTSVHDRARALFYYLKGGRVDYGEEHSRTYRHARFGRAYDRGHYPMWDEEHPAHFMGHSAGAQVIRLLQQMLHDKAFDGYENTSEKWVLSVTSLSGVLNGSTTAYLGGIRPEDGRSIRFVCLAQIYRVGTTIYHWLDIPWLRRYYDFGFDHFGMSWRTVGVSGLPSLLAGTSGPFATGDWILPDLTIQNAARMNADVRTFPDTFYFSYATRRTTKFCGITMPSGVMHIHPLVFIHVMQLCRWRHFAAEPPCKGYRDEDWEDNDGALNTISMTHPRIPVEHPSIFVEDDSDCRQLQPGIWYYKIVEADHMAFVINRPRGGMQFDLIYDNIFRNCRENVFRTAPLMLPNKNST
;
A
#
# COMPACT_ATOMS: atom_id res chain seq x y z
N MET A 1 13.94 -36.34 22.58
CA MET A 1 14.40 -36.65 21.22
C MET A 1 13.37 -36.28 20.15
N ARG A 2 12.13 -36.81 20.12
CA ARG A 2 11.12 -36.48 19.10
C ARG A 2 10.78 -34.99 19.00
N LYS A 3 10.66 -34.24 20.12
CA LYS A 3 10.38 -32.77 20.10
C LYS A 3 11.55 -31.97 19.50
N LEU A 4 12.80 -32.34 19.81
CA LEU A 4 14.00 -31.72 19.26
C LEU A 4 14.11 -31.95 17.75
N VAL A 5 13.92 -33.19 17.30
CA VAL A 5 13.94 -33.55 15.85
C VAL A 5 12.84 -32.77 15.10
N ARG A 6 11.63 -32.70 15.68
CA ARG A 6 10.53 -31.92 15.07
C ARG A 6 10.87 -30.43 14.99
N ALA A 7 11.43 -29.83 16.04
CA ALA A 7 11.85 -28.42 16.04
C ALA A 7 12.95 -28.16 15.01
N SER A 8 13.95 -29.05 14.90
CA SER A 8 15.01 -28.93 13.90
C SER A 8 14.50 -29.06 12.47
N LEU A 9 13.55 -29.97 12.20
CA LEU A 9 12.93 -30.12 10.89
C LEU A 9 12.09 -28.89 10.50
N LEU A 10 11.34 -28.33 11.44
CA LEU A 10 10.56 -27.11 11.21
C LEU A 10 11.49 -25.91 10.93
N GLY A 11 12.57 -25.74 11.70
CA GLY A 11 13.54 -24.68 11.45
C GLY A 11 14.27 -24.84 10.12
N ALA A 12 14.59 -26.08 9.69
CA ALA A 12 15.16 -26.34 8.38
C ALA A 12 14.18 -26.00 7.23
N LEU A 13 12.90 -26.32 7.41
CA LEU A 13 11.85 -25.98 6.43
C LEU A 13 11.68 -24.45 6.33
N GLU A 14 11.59 -23.73 7.45
CA GLU A 14 11.49 -22.26 7.45
C GLU A 14 12.69 -21.60 6.76
N LEU A 15 13.90 -22.10 7.00
CA LEU A 15 15.10 -21.61 6.33
C LEU A 15 15.08 -21.89 4.83
N ALA A 16 14.65 -23.08 4.41
CA ALA A 16 14.53 -23.44 3.00
C ALA A 16 13.50 -22.54 2.30
N GLU A 17 12.36 -22.32 2.91
CA GLU A 17 11.34 -21.40 2.40
C GLU A 17 11.85 -19.96 2.29
N LEU A 18 12.54 -19.47 3.32
CA LEU A 18 13.16 -18.14 3.27
C LEU A 18 14.14 -18.01 2.10
N LEU A 19 14.99 -19.01 1.90
CA LEU A 19 15.93 -19.00 0.77
C LEU A 19 15.20 -18.97 -0.59
N VAL A 20 14.15 -19.77 -0.77
CA VAL A 20 13.35 -19.76 -1.99
C VAL A 20 12.68 -18.39 -2.19
N ILE A 21 12.07 -17.82 -1.15
CA ILE A 21 11.44 -16.51 -1.21
C ILE A 21 12.47 -15.44 -1.62
N VAL A 22 13.63 -15.41 -1.00
CA VAL A 22 14.71 -14.46 -1.33
C VAL A 22 15.15 -14.60 -2.77
N VAL A 23 15.40 -15.82 -3.24
CA VAL A 23 15.78 -16.06 -4.65
C VAL A 23 14.69 -15.58 -5.60
N VAL A 24 13.42 -15.88 -5.33
CA VAL A 24 12.28 -15.45 -6.16
C VAL A 24 12.20 -13.94 -6.20
N HIS A 25 12.25 -13.26 -5.03
CA HIS A 25 12.17 -11.79 -4.97
C HIS A 25 13.35 -11.10 -5.67
N LEU A 26 14.58 -11.57 -5.45
CA LEU A 26 15.75 -11.01 -6.12
C LEU A 26 15.69 -11.23 -7.64
N THR A 27 15.33 -12.44 -8.09
CA THR A 27 15.19 -12.75 -9.51
C THR A 27 14.11 -11.89 -10.17
N TYR A 28 12.98 -11.73 -9.51
CA TYR A 28 11.89 -10.91 -10.04
C TYR A 28 12.26 -9.42 -10.05
N GLY A 29 12.87 -8.90 -8.98
CA GLY A 29 13.39 -7.54 -8.94
C GLY A 29 14.40 -7.27 -10.04
N PHE A 30 15.35 -8.19 -10.27
CA PHE A 30 16.32 -8.12 -11.38
C PHE A 30 15.64 -8.16 -12.75
N TYR A 31 14.62 -9.01 -12.92
CA TYR A 31 13.82 -9.07 -14.15
C TYR A 31 13.12 -7.73 -14.43
N LEU A 32 12.45 -7.13 -13.46
CA LEU A 32 11.81 -5.82 -13.62
C LEU A 32 12.83 -4.73 -13.95
N PHE A 33 13.98 -4.74 -13.28
CA PHE A 33 15.05 -3.78 -13.51
C PHE A 33 15.64 -3.92 -14.93
N THR A 34 15.83 -5.13 -15.43
CA THR A 34 16.31 -5.36 -16.81
C THR A 34 15.29 -4.89 -17.85
N ILE A 35 13.98 -5.08 -17.59
CA ILE A 35 12.93 -4.54 -18.47
C ILE A 35 13.00 -3.01 -18.48
N ALA A 36 13.15 -2.37 -17.32
CA ALA A 36 13.25 -0.92 -17.21
C ALA A 36 14.46 -0.38 -18.00
N ILE A 37 15.65 -0.98 -17.84
CA ILE A 37 16.84 -0.59 -18.62
C ILE A 37 16.61 -0.78 -20.13
N ARG A 38 16.04 -1.91 -20.55
CA ARG A 38 15.75 -2.15 -21.97
C ARG A 38 14.79 -1.12 -22.55
N ARG A 39 13.78 -0.69 -21.79
CA ARG A 39 12.87 0.39 -22.19
C ARG A 39 13.60 1.71 -22.37
N ASP A 40 14.48 2.09 -21.43
CA ASP A 40 15.26 3.32 -21.54
C ASP A 40 16.21 3.28 -22.74
N LEU A 41 16.91 2.16 -22.96
CA LEU A 41 17.78 2.00 -24.11
C LEU A 41 17.02 2.06 -25.44
N ALA A 42 15.84 1.46 -25.54
CA ALA A 42 15.00 1.52 -26.72
C ALA A 42 14.53 2.97 -27.01
N ARG A 43 14.25 3.76 -25.98
CA ARG A 43 13.92 5.20 -26.12
C ARG A 43 15.12 5.99 -26.66
N VAL A 44 16.30 5.81 -26.06
CA VAL A 44 17.54 6.48 -26.50
C VAL A 44 17.90 6.10 -27.93
N ALA A 45 17.72 4.84 -28.31
CA ALA A 45 18.00 4.36 -29.67
C ALA A 45 16.95 4.81 -30.71
N GLY A 46 15.90 5.56 -30.32
CA GLY A 46 14.86 6.03 -31.24
C GLY A 46 13.98 4.93 -31.85
N VAL A 47 14.09 3.70 -31.36
CA VAL A 47 13.32 2.54 -31.87
C VAL A 47 11.86 2.60 -31.43
N ALA A 48 11.57 3.32 -30.34
CA ALA A 48 10.20 3.51 -29.82
C ALA A 48 9.61 4.84 -30.34
N LYS A 49 9.23 4.89 -31.62
CA LYS A 49 8.62 6.10 -32.23
C LYS A 49 7.30 6.56 -31.61
N ASN A 50 6.65 5.75 -30.79
CA ASN A 50 5.33 6.01 -30.19
C ASN A 50 5.27 5.93 -28.65
N ALA A 51 6.39 5.74 -27.95
CA ALA A 51 6.40 5.98 -26.55
C ALA A 51 6.45 7.49 -26.35
N VAL A 52 5.33 8.12 -26.06
CA VAL A 52 5.27 9.52 -25.63
C VAL A 52 6.32 9.70 -24.55
N VAL A 53 7.43 10.33 -24.93
CA VAL A 53 8.48 10.74 -24.03
C VAL A 53 7.94 11.93 -23.26
N GLY A 54 7.39 11.63 -22.09
CA GLY A 54 7.64 12.61 -21.05
C GLY A 54 9.02 12.33 -20.49
N ASP A 55 9.94 13.26 -20.46
CA ASP A 55 10.75 13.53 -19.27
C ASP A 55 9.91 13.23 -18.06
N ALA A 56 10.42 12.56 -16.95
CA ALA A 56 9.57 12.19 -15.83
C ALA A 56 8.28 13.04 -15.88
N GLN A 57 7.27 12.53 -16.62
CA GLN A 57 6.27 13.46 -17.19
C GLN A 57 5.65 14.09 -15.98
N ALA A 58 5.87 15.38 -15.85
CA ALA A 58 5.14 16.15 -14.86
C ALA A 58 3.69 15.71 -15.06
N GLU A 59 3.20 14.88 -14.16
CA GLU A 59 1.81 14.40 -14.18
C GLU A 59 0.98 15.65 -14.34
N ALA A 60 0.09 15.67 -15.31
CA ALA A 60 -0.64 16.88 -15.67
C ALA A 60 -1.29 17.46 -14.41
N VAL A 61 -1.21 18.77 -14.25
CA VAL A 61 -1.99 19.45 -13.21
C VAL A 61 -3.44 19.44 -13.65
N LEU A 62 -4.29 18.80 -12.84
CA LEU A 62 -5.70 18.64 -13.16
C LEU A 62 -6.50 19.87 -12.72
N ASP A 63 -7.48 20.25 -13.54
CA ASP A 63 -8.52 21.22 -13.19
C ASP A 63 -9.61 20.59 -12.30
N GLY A 64 -10.52 21.39 -11.77
CA GLY A 64 -11.62 20.95 -10.93
C GLY A 64 -12.87 20.44 -11.66
N ALA A 65 -12.85 20.29 -12.98
CA ALA A 65 -14.06 20.01 -13.76
C ALA A 65 -14.69 18.65 -13.44
N VAL A 66 -13.87 17.62 -13.18
CA VAL A 66 -14.31 16.28 -12.80
C VAL A 66 -13.36 15.75 -11.73
N PRO A 67 -13.83 15.12 -10.64
CA PRO A 67 -12.98 14.57 -9.59
C PRO A 67 -11.94 13.59 -10.17
N PRO A 68 -10.65 13.77 -9.87
CA PRO A 68 -9.63 12.81 -10.27
C PRO A 68 -9.74 11.49 -9.49
N ILE A 69 -9.15 10.45 -10.06
CA ILE A 69 -8.99 9.16 -9.40
C ILE A 69 -7.50 9.01 -9.04
N VAL A 70 -7.21 8.88 -7.76
CA VAL A 70 -5.84 8.77 -7.24
C VAL A 70 -5.54 7.32 -6.87
N LEU A 71 -4.60 6.68 -7.59
CA LEU A 71 -4.21 5.30 -7.36
C LEU A 71 -2.98 5.22 -6.44
N VAL A 72 -3.15 4.70 -5.23
CA VAL A 72 -2.11 4.64 -4.21
C VAL A 72 -1.53 3.24 -4.10
N HIS A 73 -0.26 3.08 -4.45
CA HIS A 73 0.43 1.79 -4.47
C HIS A 73 0.69 1.19 -3.08
N GLY A 74 0.93 -0.13 -3.04
CA GLY A 74 1.27 -0.89 -1.82
C GLY A 74 2.76 -0.88 -1.46
N VAL A 75 3.15 -1.85 -0.62
CA VAL A 75 4.55 -2.10 -0.25
C VAL A 75 5.34 -2.48 -1.50
N LEU A 76 6.57 -1.99 -1.61
CA LEU A 76 7.44 -2.17 -2.78
C LEU A 76 6.82 -1.68 -4.10
N GLY A 77 5.70 -0.94 -4.06
CA GLY A 77 5.12 -0.30 -5.23
C GLY A 77 5.88 0.96 -5.65
N PHE A 78 5.44 1.56 -6.75
CA PHE A 78 6.02 2.77 -7.30
C PHE A 78 4.98 3.57 -8.07
N GLY A 79 5.21 4.86 -8.18
CA GLY A 79 4.35 5.78 -8.92
C GLY A 79 4.74 5.95 -10.39
N LYS A 80 4.01 6.83 -11.06
CA LYS A 80 4.25 7.19 -12.47
C LYS A 80 5.66 7.76 -12.65
N GLY A 81 6.31 7.35 -13.73
CA GLY A 81 7.67 7.80 -14.06
C GLY A 81 8.79 6.94 -13.48
N ARG A 82 8.54 6.08 -12.49
CA ARG A 82 9.52 5.11 -12.00
C ARG A 82 9.61 3.89 -12.94
N MET A 83 10.65 3.08 -12.74
CA MET A 83 10.90 1.85 -13.51
C MET A 83 10.79 2.07 -15.04
N ALA A 84 11.34 3.20 -15.53
CA ALA A 84 11.24 3.63 -16.93
C ALA A 84 9.79 3.69 -17.44
N GLY A 85 8.88 4.23 -16.64
CA GLY A 85 7.46 4.38 -16.98
C GLY A 85 6.70 3.06 -17.09
N MET A 86 7.10 2.04 -16.35
CA MET A 86 6.25 0.87 -16.13
C MET A 86 5.05 1.25 -15.27
N SER A 87 3.90 0.67 -15.56
CA SER A 87 2.72 0.81 -14.74
C SER A 87 2.74 -0.16 -13.57
N TYR A 88 2.58 0.35 -12.34
CA TYR A 88 2.34 -0.49 -11.18
C TYR A 88 0.94 -1.11 -11.22
N PHE A 89 -0.06 -0.34 -11.65
CA PHE A 89 -1.46 -0.78 -11.76
C PHE A 89 -1.76 -1.48 -13.10
N ALA A 90 -0.73 -2.01 -13.76
CA ALA A 90 -0.84 -2.82 -14.97
C ALA A 90 -1.60 -2.15 -16.13
N GLY A 91 -1.55 -0.83 -16.23
CA GLY A 91 -2.21 -0.03 -17.25
C GLY A 91 -3.64 0.39 -16.90
N ALA A 92 -4.09 0.15 -15.66
CA ALA A 92 -5.41 0.63 -15.24
C ALA A 92 -5.53 2.16 -15.30
N GLU A 93 -4.43 2.88 -15.09
CA GLU A 93 -4.37 4.34 -15.20
C GLU A 93 -4.60 4.88 -16.61
N GLU A 94 -4.55 4.02 -17.63
CA GLU A 94 -4.83 4.40 -19.02
C GLU A 94 -6.34 4.35 -19.36
N LYS A 95 -7.17 3.81 -18.44
CA LYS A 95 -8.62 3.70 -18.64
C LYS A 95 -9.37 5.02 -18.47
N ASP A 96 -8.73 6.02 -17.87
CA ASP A 96 -9.31 7.34 -17.62
C ASP A 96 -8.18 8.39 -17.64
N ASP A 97 -8.40 9.52 -18.29
CA ASP A 97 -7.41 10.57 -18.47
C ASP A 97 -7.17 11.43 -17.22
N ARG A 98 -8.02 11.27 -16.20
CA ARG A 98 -7.92 12.00 -14.92
C ARG A 98 -7.45 11.10 -13.78
N VAL A 99 -6.52 10.20 -14.06
CA VAL A 99 -5.90 9.33 -13.08
C VAL A 99 -4.54 9.86 -12.67
N LEU A 100 -4.31 9.93 -11.36
CA LEU A 100 -3.04 10.27 -10.73
C LEU A 100 -2.45 9.03 -10.05
N VAL A 101 -1.15 8.80 -10.23
CA VAL A 101 -0.42 7.67 -9.62
C VAL A 101 0.80 8.20 -8.86
N PRO A 102 0.62 8.67 -7.61
CA PRO A 102 1.69 9.27 -6.82
C PRO A 102 2.84 8.28 -6.55
N ASP A 103 4.07 8.78 -6.64
CA ASP A 103 5.27 8.07 -6.23
C ASP A 103 5.55 8.36 -4.76
N LEU A 104 5.05 7.49 -3.90
CA LEU A 104 5.25 7.55 -2.46
C LEU A 104 6.40 6.63 -2.04
N GLY A 105 7.00 6.88 -0.88
CA GLY A 105 8.04 5.99 -0.37
C GLY A 105 7.51 4.56 -0.22
N SER A 106 8.16 3.59 -0.89
CA SER A 106 7.64 2.23 -1.00
C SER A 106 7.75 1.41 0.29
N LEU A 107 8.63 1.85 1.22
CA LEU A 107 8.85 1.22 2.53
C LEU A 107 8.67 2.18 3.72
N THR A 108 8.38 3.47 3.49
CA THR A 108 8.08 4.42 4.57
C THR A 108 6.77 4.07 5.28
N SER A 109 6.59 4.58 6.47
CA SER A 109 5.38 4.36 7.28
C SER A 109 4.11 4.83 6.59
N VAL A 110 2.97 4.34 7.04
CA VAL A 110 1.65 4.79 6.57
C VAL A 110 1.48 6.28 6.82
N HIS A 111 2.01 6.80 7.95
CA HIS A 111 2.00 8.22 8.28
C HIS A 111 2.74 9.07 7.25
N ASP A 112 4.00 8.74 6.97
CA ASP A 112 4.83 9.49 6.03
C ASP A 112 4.26 9.48 4.62
N ARG A 113 3.72 8.34 4.22
CA ARG A 113 3.06 8.18 2.91
C ARG A 113 1.78 9.01 2.82
N ALA A 114 0.98 9.10 3.88
CA ALA A 114 -0.21 9.94 3.92
C ALA A 114 0.16 11.43 3.81
N ARG A 115 1.19 11.86 4.54
CA ARG A 115 1.74 13.22 4.44
C ARG A 115 2.27 13.52 3.04
N ALA A 116 3.08 12.63 2.46
CA ALA A 116 3.61 12.79 1.10
C ALA A 116 2.49 12.86 0.05
N LEU A 117 1.42 12.07 0.20
CA LEU A 117 0.26 12.08 -0.69
C LEU A 117 -0.48 13.42 -0.67
N PHE A 118 -0.64 14.03 0.51
CA PHE A 118 -1.23 15.36 0.64
C PHE A 118 -0.46 16.40 -0.20
N TYR A 119 0.86 16.48 0.00
CA TYR A 119 1.70 17.46 -0.70
C TYR A 119 1.88 17.14 -2.18
N TYR A 120 1.82 15.87 -2.57
CA TYR A 120 1.75 15.49 -3.98
C TYR A 120 0.53 16.13 -4.68
N LEU A 121 -0.63 16.14 -4.02
CA LEU A 121 -1.85 16.73 -4.57
C LEU A 121 -1.85 18.26 -4.47
N LYS A 122 -1.58 18.82 -3.30
CA LYS A 122 -1.68 20.27 -3.03
C LYS A 122 -0.46 21.07 -3.52
N GLY A 123 0.71 20.44 -3.57
CA GLY A 123 1.99 21.15 -3.76
C GLY A 123 2.63 21.54 -2.42
N GLY A 124 3.84 22.09 -2.50
CA GLY A 124 4.63 22.48 -1.35
C GLY A 124 5.64 21.43 -0.93
N ARG A 125 6.32 21.68 0.19
CA ARG A 125 7.31 20.76 0.74
C ARG A 125 6.64 19.81 1.73
N VAL A 126 6.88 18.51 1.58
CA VAL A 126 6.35 17.50 2.50
C VAL A 126 6.78 17.85 3.93
N ASP A 127 5.81 18.07 4.80
CA ASP A 127 5.98 18.24 6.24
C ASP A 127 5.45 16.98 6.94
N TYR A 128 6.35 16.19 7.49
CA TYR A 128 6.01 14.97 8.22
C TYR A 128 5.40 15.22 9.61
N GLY A 129 5.35 16.48 10.04
CA GLY A 129 4.89 16.92 11.36
C GLY A 129 6.04 16.99 12.39
N GLU A 130 5.99 18.02 13.24
CA GLU A 130 7.06 18.28 14.21
C GLU A 130 7.17 17.19 15.28
N GLU A 131 6.04 16.78 15.85
CA GLU A 131 6.01 15.75 16.89
C GLU A 131 6.43 14.38 16.36
N HIS A 132 5.92 14.01 15.17
CA HIS A 132 6.27 12.74 14.52
C HIS A 132 7.76 12.68 14.20
N SER A 133 8.29 13.69 13.53
CA SER A 133 9.72 13.72 13.15
C SER A 133 10.66 13.72 14.36
N ARG A 134 10.27 14.39 15.45
CA ARG A 134 11.01 14.37 16.72
C ARG A 134 10.98 12.98 17.36
N THR A 135 9.81 12.34 17.39
CA THR A 135 9.62 11.00 17.98
C THR A 135 10.43 9.94 17.24
N TYR A 136 10.41 10.00 15.91
CA TYR A 136 11.09 9.01 15.06
C TYR A 136 12.48 9.44 14.57
N ARG A 137 12.97 10.61 15.02
CA ARG A 137 14.35 11.10 14.83
C ARG A 137 14.76 11.23 13.35
N HIS A 138 13.92 11.88 12.58
CA HIS A 138 14.21 12.23 11.19
C HIS A 138 13.91 13.71 10.90
N ALA A 139 14.26 14.19 9.70
CA ALA A 139 13.97 15.56 9.30
C ALA A 139 12.46 15.79 9.18
N ARG A 140 11.97 16.92 9.70
CA ARG A 140 10.56 17.31 9.58
C ARG A 140 10.14 17.45 8.12
N PHE A 141 11.02 17.99 7.28
CA PHE A 141 10.70 18.32 5.90
C PHE A 141 11.37 17.35 4.92
N GLY A 142 10.56 16.83 3.98
CA GLY A 142 10.96 15.92 2.92
C GLY A 142 11.11 16.58 1.55
N ARG A 143 10.72 15.83 0.48
CA ARG A 143 10.76 16.33 -0.90
C ARG A 143 9.81 17.51 -1.10
N ALA A 144 10.10 18.33 -2.12
CA ALA A 144 9.24 19.44 -2.51
C ALA A 144 8.52 19.08 -3.81
N TYR A 145 7.26 19.52 -3.90
CA TYR A 145 6.47 19.57 -5.10
C TYR A 145 6.24 21.03 -5.43
N ASP A 146 6.98 21.58 -6.41
CA ASP A 146 6.89 23.00 -6.80
C ASP A 146 5.45 23.38 -7.17
N ARG A 147 4.74 22.43 -7.75
CA ARG A 147 3.33 22.53 -8.07
C ARG A 147 2.64 21.20 -7.75
N GLY A 148 1.49 21.26 -7.06
CA GLY A 148 0.66 20.09 -6.81
C GLY A 148 0.01 19.56 -8.10
N HIS A 149 -0.30 18.27 -8.11
CA HIS A 149 -0.97 17.63 -9.24
C HIS A 149 -2.48 17.90 -9.27
N TYR A 150 -3.04 18.29 -8.13
CA TYR A 150 -4.42 18.74 -7.98
C TYR A 150 -4.51 19.89 -6.97
N PRO A 151 -3.98 21.09 -7.27
CA PRO A 151 -3.90 22.20 -6.30
C PRO A 151 -5.27 22.69 -5.81
N MET A 152 -6.31 22.50 -6.63
CA MET A 152 -7.70 22.86 -6.33
C MET A 152 -8.39 21.91 -5.37
N TRP A 153 -7.72 20.80 -4.97
CA TRP A 153 -8.30 19.80 -4.10
C TRP A 153 -8.81 20.40 -2.79
N ASP A 154 -10.12 20.40 -2.63
CA ASP A 154 -10.87 20.93 -1.49
C ASP A 154 -12.27 20.27 -1.41
N GLU A 155 -13.17 20.80 -0.61
CA GLU A 155 -14.53 20.26 -0.44
C GLU A 155 -15.39 20.44 -1.71
N GLU A 156 -15.16 21.50 -2.51
CA GLU A 156 -15.87 21.74 -3.77
C GLU A 156 -15.25 20.93 -4.94
N HIS A 157 -14.00 20.54 -4.78
CA HIS A 157 -13.23 19.77 -5.78
C HIS A 157 -12.67 18.51 -5.15
N PRO A 158 -13.52 17.57 -4.68
CA PRO A 158 -13.07 16.34 -4.02
C PRO A 158 -12.42 15.37 -5.00
N ALA A 159 -11.79 14.31 -4.48
CA ALA A 159 -11.16 13.26 -5.27
C ALA A 159 -11.63 11.87 -4.87
N HIS A 160 -11.56 10.92 -5.82
CA HIS A 160 -11.69 9.49 -5.57
C HIS A 160 -10.31 8.89 -5.28
N PHE A 161 -10.24 7.97 -4.34
CA PHE A 161 -9.00 7.29 -4.00
C PHE A 161 -9.14 5.78 -4.11
N MET A 162 -8.15 5.15 -4.71
CA MET A 162 -8.03 3.70 -4.80
C MET A 162 -6.68 3.26 -4.24
N GLY A 163 -6.69 2.44 -3.20
CA GLY A 163 -5.48 1.96 -2.55
C GLY A 163 -5.28 0.46 -2.73
N HIS A 164 -4.12 0.06 -3.25
CA HIS A 164 -3.73 -1.33 -3.27
C HIS A 164 -2.92 -1.67 -2.02
N SER A 165 -3.25 -2.80 -1.36
CA SER A 165 -2.48 -3.29 -0.22
C SER A 165 -2.36 -2.23 0.90
N ALA A 166 -1.16 -1.86 1.33
CA ALA A 166 -0.91 -0.79 2.30
C ALA A 166 -1.45 0.58 1.85
N GLY A 167 -1.62 0.81 0.54
CA GLY A 167 -2.19 2.05 0.01
C GLY A 167 -3.59 2.37 0.53
N ALA A 168 -4.39 1.35 0.86
CA ALA A 168 -5.72 1.55 1.45
C ALA A 168 -5.63 2.20 2.85
N GLN A 169 -4.66 1.80 3.67
CA GLN A 169 -4.44 2.42 4.98
C GLN A 169 -3.89 3.84 4.88
N VAL A 170 -3.02 4.10 3.88
CA VAL A 170 -2.51 5.44 3.60
C VAL A 170 -3.65 6.41 3.31
N ILE A 171 -4.61 6.01 2.48
CA ILE A 171 -5.77 6.83 2.12
C ILE A 171 -6.65 7.08 3.35
N ARG A 172 -6.94 6.05 4.14
CA ARG A 172 -7.76 6.17 5.34
C ARG A 172 -7.13 7.12 6.37
N LEU A 173 -5.82 6.99 6.59
CA LEU A 173 -5.09 7.88 7.49
C LEU A 173 -5.05 9.30 6.94
N LEU A 174 -4.84 9.49 5.63
CA LEU A 174 -4.91 10.80 5.00
C LEU A 174 -6.28 11.46 5.24
N GLN A 175 -7.38 10.71 5.05
CA GLN A 175 -8.73 11.23 5.29
C GLN A 175 -8.94 11.63 6.75
N GLN A 176 -8.43 10.85 7.72
CA GLN A 176 -8.45 11.22 9.13
C GLN A 176 -7.63 12.48 9.39
N MET A 177 -6.41 12.58 8.82
CA MET A 177 -5.56 13.77 8.95
C MET A 177 -6.23 15.03 8.38
N LEU A 178 -7.01 14.92 7.30
CA LEU A 178 -7.79 16.03 6.75
C LEU A 178 -8.90 16.47 7.72
N HIS A 179 -9.61 15.52 8.33
CA HIS A 179 -10.62 15.78 9.37
C HIS A 179 -10.00 16.48 10.59
N ASP A 180 -8.86 15.98 11.05
CA ASP A 180 -8.16 16.47 12.24
C ASP A 180 -7.38 17.77 11.99
N LYS A 181 -7.40 18.27 10.73
CA LYS A 181 -6.66 19.49 10.31
C LYS A 181 -5.16 19.42 10.61
N ALA A 182 -4.58 18.25 10.35
CA ALA A 182 -3.21 17.92 10.72
C ALA A 182 -2.13 18.57 9.84
N PHE A 183 -2.49 19.39 8.85
CA PHE A 183 -1.57 20.02 7.91
C PHE A 183 -1.40 21.51 8.22
N ASP A 184 -0.25 21.89 8.75
CA ASP A 184 0.07 23.28 9.09
C ASP A 184 -0.11 24.20 7.87
N GLY A 185 -0.86 25.31 8.03
CA GLY A 185 -1.18 26.24 6.95
C GLY A 185 -2.36 25.82 6.05
N TYR A 186 -3.06 24.72 6.41
CA TYR A 186 -4.25 24.24 5.69
C TYR A 186 -5.40 23.96 6.67
N GLU A 187 -5.84 24.99 7.39
CA GLU A 187 -6.86 24.87 8.46
C GLU A 187 -8.26 24.56 7.94
N ASN A 188 -8.49 24.69 6.63
CA ASN A 188 -9.77 24.40 5.95
C ASN A 188 -9.89 22.94 5.46
N THR A 189 -8.93 22.06 5.75
CA THR A 189 -9.05 20.65 5.35
C THR A 189 -10.27 19.98 5.96
N SER A 190 -10.85 19.03 5.25
CA SER A 190 -12.04 18.29 5.64
C SER A 190 -12.00 16.87 5.07
N GLU A 191 -12.58 15.91 5.79
CA GLU A 191 -12.75 14.54 5.30
C GLU A 191 -13.58 14.46 4.02
N LYS A 192 -14.40 15.48 3.75
CA LYS A 192 -15.22 15.60 2.53
C LYS A 192 -14.43 15.85 1.25
N TRP A 193 -13.13 16.17 1.38
CA TRP A 193 -12.22 16.21 0.23
C TRP A 193 -12.03 14.82 -0.41
N VAL A 194 -12.46 13.75 0.31
CA VAL A 194 -12.43 12.36 -0.14
C VAL A 194 -13.84 11.89 -0.47
N LEU A 195 -14.16 11.81 -1.76
CA LEU A 195 -15.48 11.42 -2.24
C LEU A 195 -15.73 9.93 -2.09
N SER A 196 -14.74 9.11 -2.43
CA SER A 196 -14.80 7.66 -2.22
C SER A 196 -13.42 7.06 -1.93
N VAL A 197 -13.43 5.94 -1.23
CA VAL A 197 -12.27 5.10 -0.95
C VAL A 197 -12.53 3.69 -1.48
N THR A 198 -11.71 3.24 -2.43
CA THR A 198 -11.73 1.86 -2.92
C THR A 198 -10.47 1.14 -2.46
N SER A 199 -10.65 0.06 -1.71
CA SER A 199 -9.59 -0.81 -1.21
C SER A 199 -9.44 -2.01 -2.14
N LEU A 200 -8.29 -2.14 -2.80
CA LEU A 200 -7.92 -3.29 -3.63
C LEU A 200 -6.95 -4.17 -2.84
N SER A 201 -7.39 -5.32 -2.39
CA SER A 201 -6.59 -6.20 -1.49
C SER A 201 -5.96 -5.39 -0.35
N GLY A 202 -6.70 -4.47 0.27
CA GLY A 202 -6.15 -3.53 1.25
C GLY A 202 -5.99 -4.12 2.64
N VAL A 203 -4.90 -3.81 3.32
CA VAL A 203 -4.57 -4.32 4.66
C VAL A 203 -5.30 -3.55 5.77
N LEU A 204 -6.62 -3.62 5.81
CA LEU A 204 -7.43 -2.79 6.71
C LEU A 204 -7.31 -3.18 8.20
N ASN A 205 -6.93 -4.43 8.51
CA ASN A 205 -6.83 -4.94 9.88
C ASN A 205 -5.45 -5.53 10.22
N GLY A 206 -4.43 -5.20 9.44
CA GLY A 206 -3.10 -5.81 9.56
C GLY A 206 -3.05 -7.22 8.96
N SER A 207 -1.91 -7.88 9.06
CA SER A 207 -1.72 -9.21 8.49
C SER A 207 -0.71 -10.04 9.27
N THR A 208 -0.94 -11.35 9.30
CA THR A 208 0.02 -12.33 9.82
C THR A 208 1.29 -12.40 8.96
N THR A 209 1.26 -11.88 7.73
CA THR A 209 2.44 -11.76 6.85
C THR A 209 3.53 -10.87 7.47
N ALA A 210 3.17 -9.84 8.24
CA ALA A 210 4.15 -9.00 8.93
C ALA A 210 5.01 -9.84 9.90
N TYR A 211 4.40 -10.78 10.61
CA TYR A 211 5.11 -11.69 11.53
C TYR A 211 5.89 -12.76 10.76
N LEU A 212 5.34 -13.32 9.68
CA LEU A 212 6.07 -14.23 8.79
C LEU A 212 7.31 -13.53 8.19
N GLY A 213 7.16 -12.28 7.78
CA GLY A 213 8.25 -11.45 7.28
C GLY A 213 9.33 -11.17 8.32
N GLY A 214 9.02 -11.32 9.61
CA GLY A 214 10.01 -11.25 10.67
C GLY A 214 9.75 -10.26 11.79
N ILE A 215 8.63 -9.53 11.78
CA ILE A 215 8.23 -8.74 12.95
C ILE A 215 7.86 -9.68 14.09
N ARG A 216 8.28 -9.36 15.29
CA ARG A 216 7.96 -10.16 16.47
C ARG A 216 6.52 -9.92 16.89
N PRO A 217 5.70 -10.98 17.09
CA PRO A 217 4.31 -10.82 17.51
C PRO A 217 4.16 -10.35 18.96
N GLU A 218 5.21 -10.43 19.79
CA GLU A 218 5.19 -9.98 21.18
C GLU A 218 5.05 -8.46 21.30
N ASP A 219 5.64 -7.70 20.40
CA ASP A 219 5.65 -6.22 20.43
C ASP A 219 5.13 -5.55 19.16
N GLY A 220 4.95 -6.31 18.07
CA GLY A 220 4.51 -5.80 16.77
C GLY A 220 5.51 -4.82 16.13
N ARG A 221 6.78 -4.82 16.52
CA ARG A 221 7.76 -3.81 16.11
C ARG A 221 9.17 -4.36 15.85
N SER A 222 9.72 -5.13 16.76
CA SER A 222 11.10 -5.61 16.63
C SER A 222 11.24 -6.71 15.58
N ILE A 223 12.41 -6.76 14.94
CA ILE A 223 12.68 -7.66 13.82
C ILE A 223 13.46 -8.88 14.33
N ARG A 224 13.09 -10.09 13.91
CA ARG A 224 13.84 -11.33 14.17
C ARG A 224 15.19 -11.30 13.46
N PHE A 225 16.19 -11.98 14.00
CA PHE A 225 17.55 -11.96 13.47
C PHE A 225 17.67 -12.58 12.06
N VAL A 226 17.03 -13.71 11.80
CA VAL A 226 17.02 -14.39 10.49
C VAL A 226 15.59 -14.35 9.94
N CYS A 227 15.35 -13.46 8.95
CA CYS A 227 14.03 -13.28 8.34
C CYS A 227 14.11 -12.42 7.08
N LEU A 228 13.04 -12.38 6.32
CA LEU A 228 12.92 -11.58 5.10
C LEU A 228 13.06 -10.07 5.39
N ALA A 229 12.45 -9.57 6.46
CA ALA A 229 12.54 -8.16 6.86
C ALA A 229 13.99 -7.70 7.11
N GLN A 230 14.86 -8.57 7.65
CA GLN A 230 16.27 -8.25 7.81
C GLN A 230 16.98 -8.07 6.47
N ILE A 231 16.65 -8.87 5.49
CA ILE A 231 17.24 -8.77 4.14
C ILE A 231 16.83 -7.45 3.49
N TYR A 232 15.55 -7.10 3.57
CA TYR A 232 15.06 -5.80 3.09
C TYR A 232 15.71 -4.64 3.84
N ARG A 233 15.82 -4.73 5.16
CA ARG A 233 16.47 -3.71 5.99
C ARG A 233 17.91 -3.47 5.55
N VAL A 234 18.70 -4.52 5.46
CA VAL A 234 20.13 -4.42 5.05
C VAL A 234 20.26 -3.91 3.62
N GLY A 235 19.48 -4.46 2.69
CA GLY A 235 19.51 -4.06 1.27
C GLY A 235 19.11 -2.58 1.10
N THR A 236 18.04 -2.15 1.74
CA THR A 236 17.56 -0.77 1.70
C THR A 236 18.55 0.19 2.36
N THR A 237 19.17 -0.21 3.47
CA THR A 237 20.21 0.57 4.15
C THR A 237 21.40 0.81 3.22
N ILE A 238 21.92 -0.25 2.60
CA ILE A 238 23.06 -0.13 1.66
C ILE A 238 22.66 0.73 0.47
N TYR A 239 21.46 0.54 -0.07
CA TYR A 239 20.93 1.30 -1.21
C TYR A 239 20.92 2.81 -0.91
N HIS A 240 20.34 3.22 0.23
CA HIS A 240 20.29 4.63 0.64
C HIS A 240 21.67 5.18 1.03
N TRP A 241 22.50 4.37 1.67
CA TRP A 241 23.85 4.79 2.02
C TRP A 241 24.71 5.04 0.78
N LEU A 242 24.65 4.20 -0.25
CA LEU A 242 25.41 4.39 -1.49
C LEU A 242 24.98 5.65 -2.25
N ASP A 243 23.74 6.07 -2.13
CA ASP A 243 23.16 7.29 -2.71
C ASP A 243 23.53 7.47 -4.20
N ILE A 244 23.25 6.45 -5.01
CA ILE A 244 23.59 6.43 -6.43
C ILE A 244 22.43 7.09 -7.22
N PRO A 245 22.61 8.31 -7.79
CA PRO A 245 21.51 9.09 -8.38
C PRO A 245 20.80 8.38 -9.52
N TRP A 246 21.56 7.72 -10.42
CA TRP A 246 20.93 7.05 -11.57
C TRP A 246 20.09 5.85 -11.15
N LEU A 247 20.47 5.14 -10.07
CA LEU A 247 19.70 4.01 -9.53
C LEU A 247 18.41 4.48 -8.87
N ARG A 248 18.49 5.61 -8.12
CA ARG A 248 17.34 6.25 -7.48
C ARG A 248 16.31 6.79 -8.49
N ARG A 249 16.72 7.05 -9.72
CA ARG A 249 15.79 7.41 -10.80
C ARG A 249 14.86 6.25 -11.16
N TYR A 250 15.34 5.00 -11.09
CA TYR A 250 14.50 3.83 -11.38
C TYR A 250 13.58 3.50 -10.22
N TYR A 251 14.11 3.55 -8.99
CA TYR A 251 13.35 3.16 -7.81
C TYR A 251 13.75 3.98 -6.59
N ASP A 252 12.78 4.23 -5.68
CA ASP A 252 13.03 4.96 -4.44
C ASP A 252 12.26 4.34 -3.27
N PHE A 253 12.98 3.97 -2.21
CA PHE A 253 12.35 3.46 -1.00
C PHE A 253 11.75 4.56 -0.12
N GLY A 254 12.15 5.84 -0.33
CA GLY A 254 11.54 7.02 0.27
C GLY A 254 12.12 7.47 1.60
N PHE A 255 13.28 6.98 2.04
CA PHE A 255 13.88 7.31 3.34
C PHE A 255 14.83 8.51 3.34
N ASP A 256 14.68 9.47 2.43
CA ASP A 256 15.58 10.62 2.32
C ASP A 256 15.61 11.49 3.59
N HIS A 257 14.45 11.65 4.22
CA HIS A 257 14.30 12.42 5.45
C HIS A 257 15.04 11.81 6.66
N PHE A 258 15.44 10.54 6.60
CA PHE A 258 16.30 9.92 7.61
C PHE A 258 17.79 10.20 7.40
N GLY A 259 18.19 10.82 6.29
CA GLY A 259 19.57 11.23 6.04
C GLY A 259 20.59 10.10 6.05
N MET A 260 20.24 8.93 5.50
CA MET A 260 21.05 7.71 5.58
C MET A 260 22.25 7.68 4.61
N SER A 261 22.42 8.68 3.73
CA SER A 261 23.44 8.65 2.69
C SER A 261 24.87 8.75 3.25
N TRP A 262 25.85 8.20 2.54
CA TRP A 262 27.26 8.30 2.90
C TRP A 262 27.73 9.76 2.99
N ARG A 263 27.08 10.67 2.28
CA ARG A 263 27.37 12.12 2.32
C ARG A 263 26.94 12.76 3.63
N THR A 264 25.92 12.19 4.28
CA THR A 264 25.38 12.69 5.55
C THR A 264 26.02 12.01 6.75
N VAL A 265 26.07 10.67 6.76
CA VAL A 265 26.54 9.89 7.92
C VAL A 265 27.99 9.40 7.81
N GLY A 266 28.61 9.54 6.64
CA GLY A 266 29.95 9.04 6.37
C GLY A 266 30.06 7.52 6.39
N VAL A 267 31.30 7.01 6.25
CA VAL A 267 31.57 5.57 6.39
C VAL A 267 31.41 5.12 7.84
N SER A 268 31.70 5.99 8.80
CA SER A 268 31.55 5.69 10.24
C SER A 268 30.12 5.49 10.71
N GLY A 269 29.13 6.03 10.01
CA GLY A 269 27.71 5.85 10.34
C GLY A 269 27.10 4.56 9.80
N LEU A 270 27.73 3.91 8.80
CA LEU A 270 27.21 2.69 8.19
C LEU A 270 27.03 1.53 9.21
N PRO A 271 27.97 1.25 10.15
CA PRO A 271 27.78 0.18 11.11
C PRO A 271 26.53 0.35 11.97
N SER A 272 26.18 1.55 12.41
CA SER A 272 24.98 1.81 13.22
C SER A 272 23.70 1.65 12.42
N LEU A 273 23.69 2.03 11.14
CA LEU A 273 22.58 1.78 10.23
C LEU A 273 22.39 0.28 9.98
N LEU A 274 23.48 -0.46 9.70
CA LEU A 274 23.45 -1.89 9.48
C LEU A 274 23.08 -2.69 10.76
N ALA A 275 23.47 -2.20 11.91
CA ALA A 275 23.07 -2.77 13.19
C ALA A 275 21.59 -2.47 13.54
N GLY A 276 20.93 -1.55 12.81
CA GLY A 276 19.56 -1.12 13.10
C GLY A 276 19.44 -0.32 14.40
N THR A 277 20.50 0.40 14.80
CA THR A 277 20.52 1.30 15.97
C THR A 277 20.26 2.76 15.59
N SER A 278 20.22 3.07 14.30
CA SER A 278 19.85 4.36 13.73
C SER A 278 18.98 4.21 12.49
N GLY A 279 18.32 5.28 12.07
CA GLY A 279 17.43 5.31 10.91
C GLY A 279 16.04 4.71 11.18
N PRO A 280 15.22 4.50 10.12
CA PRO A 280 13.81 4.10 10.24
C PRO A 280 13.62 2.76 10.95
N PHE A 281 14.54 1.84 10.76
CA PHE A 281 14.48 0.48 11.34
C PHE A 281 14.78 0.45 12.84
N ALA A 282 15.49 1.45 13.36
CA ALA A 282 15.73 1.64 14.80
C ALA A 282 14.51 2.23 15.50
N THR A 283 13.83 3.15 14.85
CA THR A 283 12.69 3.87 15.42
C THR A 283 11.36 3.14 15.20
N GLY A 284 11.32 2.22 14.22
CA GLY A 284 10.11 1.49 13.82
C GLY A 284 9.20 2.30 12.89
N ASP A 285 9.69 3.43 12.35
CA ASP A 285 8.95 4.28 11.42
C ASP A 285 9.16 3.80 9.98
N TRP A 286 8.56 2.68 9.69
CA TRP A 286 8.54 2.07 8.38
C TRP A 286 7.35 1.11 8.24
N ILE A 287 7.06 0.68 7.03
CA ILE A 287 5.77 0.07 6.68
C ILE A 287 5.45 -1.25 7.40
N LEU A 288 6.40 -2.15 7.66
CA LEU A 288 6.06 -3.49 8.18
C LEU A 288 5.47 -3.47 9.60
N PRO A 289 5.98 -2.69 10.56
CA PRO A 289 5.31 -2.53 11.86
C PRO A 289 3.86 -2.07 11.73
N ASP A 290 3.56 -1.12 10.81
CA ASP A 290 2.20 -0.62 10.59
C ASP A 290 1.24 -1.70 10.08
N LEU A 291 1.77 -2.73 9.40
CA LEU A 291 0.99 -3.84 8.85
C LEU A 291 0.74 -4.97 9.86
N THR A 292 1.24 -4.88 11.08
CA THR A 292 0.91 -5.87 12.13
C THR A 292 -0.53 -5.69 12.60
N ILE A 293 -1.14 -6.76 13.09
CA ILE A 293 -2.52 -6.72 13.58
C ILE A 293 -2.65 -5.75 14.78
N GLN A 294 -1.65 -5.74 15.68
CA GLN A 294 -1.64 -4.81 16.82
C GLN A 294 -1.62 -3.34 16.40
N ASN A 295 -0.76 -2.98 15.44
CA ASN A 295 -0.63 -1.59 15.02
C ASN A 295 -1.80 -1.16 14.14
N ALA A 296 -2.33 -2.06 13.29
CA ALA A 296 -3.55 -1.81 12.56
C ALA A 296 -4.74 -1.59 13.50
N ALA A 297 -4.84 -2.37 14.60
CA ALA A 297 -5.88 -2.16 15.61
C ALA A 297 -5.74 -0.80 16.32
N ARG A 298 -4.50 -0.36 16.64
CA ARG A 298 -4.25 0.97 17.21
C ARG A 298 -4.66 2.07 16.23
N MET A 299 -4.22 1.97 14.97
CA MET A 299 -4.60 2.94 13.96
C MET A 299 -6.11 2.99 13.73
N ASN A 300 -6.79 1.85 13.67
CA ASN A 300 -8.23 1.79 13.50
C ASN A 300 -9.02 2.31 14.72
N ALA A 301 -8.42 2.42 15.91
CA ALA A 301 -9.06 3.07 17.05
C ALA A 301 -9.30 4.56 16.81
N ASP A 302 -8.42 5.19 16.01
CA ASP A 302 -8.44 6.63 15.74
C ASP A 302 -9.02 6.95 14.36
N VAL A 303 -8.82 6.06 13.37
CA VAL A 303 -9.24 6.28 11.97
C VAL A 303 -10.68 5.81 11.74
N ARG A 304 -11.54 6.77 11.43
CA ARG A 304 -13.00 6.58 11.30
C ARG A 304 -13.42 6.15 9.88
N THR A 305 -14.66 5.71 9.77
CA THR A 305 -15.45 5.69 8.54
C THR A 305 -16.37 6.89 8.56
N PHE A 306 -16.25 7.79 7.59
CA PHE A 306 -16.97 9.06 7.57
C PHE A 306 -18.31 8.93 6.85
N PRO A 307 -19.38 9.61 7.34
CA PRO A 307 -20.74 9.39 6.87
C PRO A 307 -21.00 9.89 5.45
N ASP A 308 -20.18 10.81 4.94
CA ASP A 308 -20.38 11.42 3.61
C ASP A 308 -19.50 10.81 2.52
N THR A 309 -18.68 9.78 2.84
CA THR A 309 -17.75 9.12 1.92
C THR A 309 -18.24 7.72 1.55
N PHE A 310 -18.10 7.34 0.30
CA PHE A 310 -18.40 5.99 -0.18
C PHE A 310 -17.19 5.06 -0.04
N TYR A 311 -17.40 3.87 0.53
CA TYR A 311 -16.33 2.91 0.78
C TYR A 311 -16.58 1.60 0.06
N PHE A 312 -15.57 1.13 -0.70
CA PHE A 312 -15.59 -0.14 -1.42
C PHE A 312 -14.37 -0.97 -1.06
N SER A 313 -14.53 -2.29 -1.01
CA SER A 313 -13.40 -3.19 -0.81
C SER A 313 -13.51 -4.44 -1.68
N TYR A 314 -12.45 -4.71 -2.43
CA TYR A 314 -12.24 -5.93 -3.20
C TYR A 314 -11.20 -6.77 -2.45
N ALA A 315 -11.69 -7.63 -1.55
CA ALA A 315 -10.86 -8.57 -0.82
C ALA A 315 -10.51 -9.75 -1.73
N THR A 316 -9.26 -10.19 -1.69
CA THR A 316 -8.80 -11.32 -2.50
C THR A 316 -8.63 -12.58 -1.66
N ARG A 317 -8.85 -13.74 -2.31
CA ARG A 317 -8.65 -15.06 -1.69
C ARG A 317 -8.07 -16.04 -2.70
N ARG A 318 -7.04 -16.77 -2.29
CA ARG A 318 -6.40 -17.83 -3.07
C ARG A 318 -6.27 -19.12 -2.26
N THR A 319 -7.23 -19.34 -1.42
CA THR A 319 -7.33 -20.51 -0.54
C THR A 319 -8.71 -21.12 -0.60
N THR A 320 -8.78 -22.41 -0.27
CA THR A 320 -10.01 -23.17 -0.10
C THR A 320 -9.89 -24.07 1.11
N LYS A 321 -11.02 -24.47 1.69
CA LYS A 321 -11.07 -25.36 2.83
C LYS A 321 -11.48 -26.76 2.40
N PHE A 322 -10.63 -27.75 2.62
CA PHE A 322 -10.91 -29.15 2.33
C PHE A 322 -10.67 -30.00 3.57
N CYS A 323 -11.67 -30.81 3.97
CA CYS A 323 -11.64 -31.61 5.20
C CYS A 323 -11.20 -30.81 6.46
N GLY A 324 -11.60 -29.55 6.56
CA GLY A 324 -11.25 -28.67 7.68
C GLY A 324 -9.85 -28.07 7.63
N ILE A 325 -9.07 -28.32 6.58
CA ILE A 325 -7.72 -27.79 6.37
C ILE A 325 -7.78 -26.73 5.28
N THR A 326 -7.28 -25.54 5.59
CA THR A 326 -7.13 -24.47 4.60
C THR A 326 -5.86 -24.71 3.76
N MET A 327 -6.02 -24.67 2.44
CA MET A 327 -4.96 -24.93 1.47
C MET A 327 -5.04 -24.00 0.27
N PRO A 328 -3.94 -23.81 -0.48
CA PRO A 328 -3.93 -23.02 -1.70
C PRO A 328 -4.95 -23.54 -2.73
N SER A 329 -5.67 -22.63 -3.37
CA SER A 329 -6.56 -22.90 -4.50
C SER A 329 -6.00 -22.33 -5.79
N GLY A 330 -6.33 -22.96 -6.95
CA GLY A 330 -5.92 -22.44 -8.25
C GLY A 330 -4.40 -22.25 -8.40
N VAL A 331 -3.63 -23.20 -7.93
CA VAL A 331 -2.14 -23.14 -7.77
C VAL A 331 -1.42 -22.60 -9.01
N MET A 332 -1.89 -22.96 -10.23
CA MET A 332 -1.30 -22.54 -11.51
C MET A 332 -1.48 -21.03 -11.80
N HIS A 333 -2.38 -20.38 -11.09
CA HIS A 333 -2.69 -18.95 -11.25
C HIS A 333 -2.06 -18.08 -10.15
N ILE A 334 -1.37 -18.69 -9.17
CA ILE A 334 -0.70 -17.95 -8.11
C ILE A 334 0.60 -17.33 -8.66
N HIS A 335 0.79 -16.04 -8.43
CA HIS A 335 2.01 -15.36 -8.82
C HIS A 335 3.23 -15.89 -8.04
N PRO A 336 4.40 -16.13 -8.66
CA PRO A 336 5.57 -16.68 -7.99
C PRO A 336 5.99 -15.95 -6.71
N LEU A 337 5.86 -14.62 -6.68
CA LEU A 337 6.22 -13.81 -5.50
C LEU A 337 5.42 -14.17 -4.25
N VAL A 338 4.19 -14.64 -4.40
CA VAL A 338 3.29 -14.89 -3.26
C VAL A 338 3.00 -16.38 -3.04
N PHE A 339 3.51 -17.25 -3.93
CA PHE A 339 3.21 -18.68 -3.91
C PHE A 339 3.55 -19.37 -2.57
N ILE A 340 4.78 -19.20 -2.09
CA ILE A 340 5.22 -19.78 -0.81
C ILE A 340 4.42 -19.17 0.35
N HIS A 341 4.15 -17.86 0.28
CA HIS A 341 3.44 -17.15 1.32
C HIS A 341 1.99 -17.63 1.48
N VAL A 342 1.27 -18.02 0.39
CA VAL A 342 -0.07 -18.61 0.51
C VAL A 342 -0.03 -19.80 1.47
N MET A 343 0.94 -20.72 1.28
CA MET A 343 1.09 -21.91 2.14
C MET A 343 1.50 -21.57 3.57
N GLN A 344 2.38 -20.56 3.73
CA GLN A 344 2.82 -20.13 5.05
C GLN A 344 1.68 -19.51 5.84
N LEU A 345 0.84 -18.68 5.22
CA LEU A 345 -0.30 -18.03 5.85
C LEU A 345 -1.39 -19.03 6.27
N CYS A 346 -1.67 -20.06 5.46
CA CYS A 346 -2.62 -21.13 5.82
C CYS A 346 -2.25 -21.85 7.13
N ARG A 347 -0.95 -21.98 7.42
CA ARG A 347 -0.45 -22.71 8.59
C ARG A 347 0.06 -21.83 9.71
N TRP A 348 0.01 -20.51 9.53
CA TRP A 348 0.41 -19.57 10.58
C TRP A 348 -0.41 -19.80 11.84
N ARG A 349 0.27 -19.77 12.99
CA ARG A 349 -0.37 -19.76 14.31
C ARG A 349 0.32 -18.75 15.19
N HIS A 350 -0.48 -18.00 15.92
CA HIS A 350 0.06 -17.04 16.87
C HIS A 350 0.72 -17.78 18.03
N PHE A 351 1.94 -17.40 18.38
CA PHE A 351 2.72 -18.09 19.39
C PHE A 351 3.10 -17.21 20.60
N ALA A 352 2.81 -15.91 20.56
CA ALA A 352 3.02 -15.05 21.71
C ALA A 352 1.96 -15.31 22.78
N ALA A 353 2.30 -14.97 24.04
CA ALA A 353 1.43 -15.22 25.18
C ALA A 353 0.11 -14.44 25.10
N GLU A 354 0.16 -13.23 24.54
CA GLU A 354 -1.02 -12.39 24.35
C GLU A 354 -1.43 -12.35 22.89
N PRO A 355 -2.74 -12.43 22.58
CA PRO A 355 -3.23 -12.33 21.21
C PRO A 355 -3.00 -10.91 20.65
N PRO A 356 -2.84 -10.78 19.32
CA PRO A 356 -2.54 -9.48 18.69
C PRO A 356 -3.71 -8.48 18.77
N CYS A 357 -4.93 -8.96 18.98
CA CYS A 357 -6.11 -8.16 19.23
C CYS A 357 -7.15 -8.97 20.02
N LYS A 358 -8.12 -8.27 20.62
CA LYS A 358 -9.23 -8.92 21.34
C LYS A 358 -10.05 -9.79 20.38
N GLY A 359 -10.31 -11.03 20.77
CA GLY A 359 -11.11 -11.97 19.99
C GLY A 359 -10.37 -12.61 18.82
N TYR A 360 -9.05 -12.47 18.73
CA TYR A 360 -8.24 -13.14 17.72
C TYR A 360 -8.34 -14.66 17.82
N ARG A 361 -8.54 -15.32 16.69
CA ARG A 361 -8.48 -16.79 16.53
C ARG A 361 -7.71 -17.11 15.26
N ASP A 362 -6.77 -18.03 15.32
CA ASP A 362 -5.94 -18.40 14.17
C ASP A 362 -6.77 -18.84 12.95
N GLU A 363 -7.89 -19.55 13.18
CA GLU A 363 -8.75 -20.12 12.14
C GLU A 363 -9.43 -19.05 11.28
N ASP A 364 -9.67 -17.86 11.82
CA ASP A 364 -10.27 -16.73 11.10
C ASP A 364 -9.28 -16.06 10.14
N TRP A 365 -7.97 -16.27 10.39
CA TRP A 365 -6.88 -15.66 9.63
C TRP A 365 -6.17 -16.63 8.66
N GLU A 366 -6.72 -17.82 8.44
CA GLU A 366 -6.13 -18.79 7.51
C GLU A 366 -6.36 -18.43 6.04
N ASP A 367 -7.58 -17.95 5.68
CA ASP A 367 -7.86 -17.53 4.31
C ASP A 367 -7.01 -16.34 3.92
N ASN A 368 -6.38 -16.42 2.72
CA ASN A 368 -5.41 -15.42 2.29
C ASN A 368 -5.24 -15.38 0.77
N ASP A 369 -4.59 -14.34 0.28
CA ASP A 369 -4.24 -14.12 -1.11
C ASP A 369 -2.72 -14.27 -1.39
N GLY A 370 -1.97 -14.73 -0.40
CA GLY A 370 -0.52 -14.89 -0.44
C GLY A 370 0.28 -13.69 0.05
N ALA A 371 -0.34 -12.54 0.28
CA ALA A 371 0.28 -11.41 0.94
C ALA A 371 -0.50 -10.97 2.18
N LEU A 372 -1.82 -11.09 2.16
CA LEU A 372 -2.70 -10.66 3.24
C LEU A 372 -3.74 -11.72 3.57
N ASN A 373 -4.21 -11.70 4.81
CA ASN A 373 -5.35 -12.53 5.23
C ASN A 373 -6.65 -11.94 4.69
N THR A 374 -7.52 -12.74 4.11
CA THR A 374 -8.77 -12.28 3.48
C THR A 374 -9.65 -11.49 4.44
N ILE A 375 -9.74 -11.91 5.70
CA ILE A 375 -10.48 -11.21 6.75
C ILE A 375 -10.00 -9.76 6.95
N SER A 376 -8.70 -9.50 6.76
CA SER A 376 -8.11 -8.17 6.87
C SER A 376 -8.56 -7.22 5.78
N MET A 377 -8.96 -7.73 4.62
CA MET A 377 -9.21 -6.95 3.42
C MET A 377 -10.67 -6.55 3.23
N THR A 378 -11.59 -7.08 4.03
CA THR A 378 -13.03 -6.86 3.83
C THR A 378 -13.47 -5.44 4.21
N HIS A 379 -13.29 -5.06 5.46
CA HIS A 379 -13.61 -3.75 6.02
C HIS A 379 -12.86 -3.57 7.36
N PRO A 380 -12.72 -2.38 7.91
CA PRO A 380 -12.15 -2.21 9.24
C PRO A 380 -13.06 -2.86 10.29
N ARG A 381 -12.50 -3.78 11.11
CA ARG A 381 -13.27 -4.57 12.06
C ARG A 381 -12.61 -4.77 13.43
N ILE A 382 -11.42 -4.27 13.59
CA ILE A 382 -10.69 -4.26 14.85
C ILE A 382 -10.18 -2.84 15.14
N PRO A 383 -10.21 -2.33 16.37
CA PRO A 383 -10.81 -2.94 17.56
C PRO A 383 -12.35 -2.96 17.57
N VAL A 384 -12.99 -2.18 16.70
CA VAL A 384 -14.45 -2.08 16.54
C VAL A 384 -14.80 -2.32 15.07
N GLU A 385 -15.83 -3.10 14.82
CA GLU A 385 -16.32 -3.37 13.47
C GLU A 385 -17.07 -2.17 12.91
N HIS A 386 -16.62 -1.67 11.74
CA HIS A 386 -17.28 -0.57 11.04
C HIS A 386 -18.48 -1.08 10.22
N PRO A 387 -19.48 -0.20 9.92
CA PRO A 387 -20.62 -0.59 9.10
C PRO A 387 -20.20 -1.18 7.76
N SER A 388 -20.70 -2.36 7.41
CA SER A 388 -20.31 -3.06 6.20
C SER A 388 -21.45 -3.89 5.61
N ILE A 389 -21.42 -4.08 4.30
CA ILE A 389 -22.34 -4.92 3.53
C ILE A 389 -21.53 -5.80 2.58
N PHE A 390 -21.74 -7.11 2.66
CA PHE A 390 -21.21 -8.03 1.68
C PHE A 390 -22.03 -7.95 0.38
N VAL A 391 -21.34 -7.82 -0.76
CA VAL A 391 -21.92 -7.75 -2.10
C VAL A 391 -21.51 -9.00 -2.85
N GLU A 392 -22.47 -9.86 -3.18
CA GLU A 392 -22.19 -11.12 -3.87
C GLU A 392 -22.06 -10.90 -5.38
N ASP A 393 -22.92 -10.06 -5.96
CA ASP A 393 -22.97 -9.80 -7.40
C ASP A 393 -23.06 -8.29 -7.68
N ASP A 394 -22.43 -7.85 -8.78
CA ASP A 394 -22.47 -6.46 -9.27
C ASP A 394 -23.86 -6.05 -9.82
N SER A 395 -24.77 -7.00 -9.98
CA SER A 395 -26.18 -6.76 -10.34
C SER A 395 -27.05 -6.30 -9.17
N ASP A 396 -26.51 -6.24 -7.95
CA ASP A 396 -27.23 -5.74 -6.79
C ASP A 396 -27.49 -4.22 -6.93
N CYS A 397 -28.64 -3.89 -7.52
CA CYS A 397 -29.09 -2.52 -7.81
C CYS A 397 -29.47 -1.72 -6.55
N ARG A 398 -28.89 -2.03 -5.39
CA ARG A 398 -29.13 -1.27 -4.16
C ARG A 398 -28.62 0.16 -4.33
N GLN A 399 -29.39 1.08 -3.82
CA GLN A 399 -28.93 2.45 -3.67
C GLN A 399 -27.73 2.47 -2.70
N LEU A 400 -26.56 2.80 -3.21
CA LEU A 400 -25.35 2.94 -2.40
C LEU A 400 -25.54 4.06 -1.38
N GLN A 401 -25.15 3.82 -0.14
CA GLN A 401 -25.17 4.79 0.95
C GLN A 401 -23.74 5.11 1.39
N PRO A 402 -23.39 6.37 1.59
CA PRO A 402 -22.09 6.71 2.15
C PRO A 402 -21.99 6.26 3.61
N GLY A 403 -20.79 6.18 4.15
CA GLY A 403 -20.55 5.73 5.52
C GLY A 403 -20.59 4.21 5.73
N ILE A 404 -20.74 3.43 4.68
CA ILE A 404 -20.82 1.96 4.71
C ILE A 404 -19.75 1.35 3.79
N TRP A 405 -19.06 0.33 4.27
CA TRP A 405 -18.12 -0.47 3.49
C TRP A 405 -18.83 -1.55 2.68
N TYR A 406 -18.88 -1.39 1.37
CA TYR A 406 -19.36 -2.43 0.44
C TYR A 406 -18.19 -3.31 0.05
N TYR A 407 -18.18 -4.58 0.49
CA TYR A 407 -17.05 -5.46 0.20
C TYR A 407 -17.45 -6.70 -0.59
N LYS A 408 -16.54 -7.16 -1.43
CA LYS A 408 -16.63 -8.34 -2.27
C LYS A 408 -15.39 -9.20 -2.09
N ILE A 409 -15.54 -10.53 -2.15
CA ILE A 409 -14.41 -11.45 -2.13
C ILE A 409 -14.16 -11.96 -3.55
N VAL A 410 -12.96 -11.72 -4.06
CA VAL A 410 -12.52 -12.08 -5.40
C VAL A 410 -11.56 -13.27 -5.33
N GLU A 411 -11.80 -14.32 -6.11
CA GLU A 411 -10.91 -15.48 -6.19
C GLU A 411 -9.65 -15.15 -7.00
N ALA A 412 -8.71 -14.47 -6.36
CA ALA A 412 -7.48 -13.99 -6.96
C ALA A 412 -6.34 -13.95 -5.94
N ASP A 413 -5.08 -13.91 -6.41
CA ASP A 413 -3.93 -13.62 -5.55
C ASP A 413 -3.72 -12.10 -5.39
N HIS A 414 -2.82 -11.72 -4.49
CA HIS A 414 -2.53 -10.33 -4.16
C HIS A 414 -2.06 -9.48 -5.36
N MET A 415 -1.44 -10.12 -6.35
CA MET A 415 -0.86 -9.43 -7.50
C MET A 415 -1.89 -9.22 -8.64
N ALA A 416 -3.13 -9.69 -8.49
CA ALA A 416 -4.13 -9.66 -9.54
C ALA A 416 -4.54 -8.24 -9.98
N PHE A 417 -4.46 -7.27 -9.06
CA PHE A 417 -4.78 -5.86 -9.33
C PHE A 417 -3.58 -5.04 -9.82
N VAL A 418 -2.36 -5.59 -9.81
CA VAL A 418 -1.13 -4.85 -10.09
C VAL A 418 -0.16 -5.73 -10.89
N ILE A 419 0.73 -5.09 -11.69
CA ILE A 419 1.88 -5.69 -12.38
C ILE A 419 1.55 -6.89 -13.31
N ASN A 420 0.50 -7.63 -13.06
CA ASN A 420 0.26 -8.96 -13.63
C ASN A 420 -0.96 -9.05 -14.59
N ARG A 421 -1.23 -7.99 -15.37
CA ARG A 421 -2.34 -7.96 -16.35
C ARG A 421 -2.48 -9.25 -17.18
N PRO A 422 -1.40 -9.89 -17.68
CA PRO A 422 -1.53 -11.11 -18.47
C PRO A 422 -2.16 -12.29 -17.73
N ARG A 423 -2.05 -12.34 -16.40
CA ARG A 423 -2.67 -13.38 -15.57
C ARG A 423 -4.03 -12.97 -15.00
N GLY A 424 -4.28 -11.67 -14.82
CA GLY A 424 -5.59 -11.14 -14.42
C GLY A 424 -6.64 -11.23 -15.53
N GLY A 425 -6.20 -11.20 -16.79
CA GLY A 425 -7.04 -11.40 -17.98
C GLY A 425 -8.28 -10.50 -17.99
N MET A 426 -9.37 -11.06 -18.49
CA MET A 426 -10.67 -10.36 -18.59
C MET A 426 -11.23 -9.94 -17.22
N GLN A 427 -10.98 -10.71 -16.15
CA GLN A 427 -11.44 -10.38 -14.80
C GLN A 427 -10.83 -9.08 -14.28
N PHE A 428 -9.53 -8.83 -14.57
CA PHE A 428 -8.88 -7.57 -14.23
C PHE A 428 -9.60 -6.38 -14.89
N ASP A 429 -9.84 -6.45 -16.20
CA ASP A 429 -10.50 -5.37 -16.93
C ASP A 429 -11.91 -5.12 -16.41
N LEU A 430 -12.71 -6.18 -16.19
CA LEU A 430 -14.08 -6.07 -15.67
C LEU A 430 -14.13 -5.39 -14.28
N ILE A 431 -13.20 -5.75 -13.37
CA ILE A 431 -13.16 -5.16 -12.04
C ILE A 431 -12.80 -3.68 -12.13
N TYR A 432 -11.75 -3.33 -12.86
CA TYR A 432 -11.36 -1.92 -13.00
C TYR A 432 -12.43 -1.09 -13.74
N ASP A 433 -13.04 -1.61 -14.80
CA ASP A 433 -14.12 -0.94 -15.52
C ASP A 433 -15.33 -0.69 -14.59
N ASN A 434 -15.67 -1.67 -13.73
CA ASN A 434 -16.73 -1.49 -12.75
C ASN A 434 -16.37 -0.42 -11.70
N ILE A 435 -15.14 -0.43 -11.18
CA ILE A 435 -14.68 0.56 -10.20
C ILE A 435 -14.69 1.97 -10.81
N PHE A 436 -14.12 2.13 -12.02
CA PHE A 436 -14.09 3.43 -12.69
C PHE A 436 -15.51 3.93 -13.02
N ARG A 437 -16.39 3.04 -13.46
CA ARG A 437 -17.80 3.36 -13.66
C ARG A 437 -18.47 3.81 -12.36
N ASN A 438 -18.24 3.13 -11.24
CA ASN A 438 -18.76 3.55 -9.94
C ASN A 438 -18.27 4.95 -9.55
N CYS A 439 -16.99 5.26 -9.76
CA CYS A 439 -16.46 6.59 -9.54
C CYS A 439 -17.13 7.64 -10.43
N ARG A 440 -17.39 7.33 -11.71
CA ARG A 440 -17.89 8.33 -12.69
C ARG A 440 -19.42 8.45 -12.69
N GLU A 441 -20.16 7.35 -12.57
CA GLU A 441 -21.61 7.34 -12.76
C GLU A 441 -22.38 7.21 -11.45
N ASN A 442 -22.04 6.24 -10.63
CA ASN A 442 -22.86 5.90 -9.46
C ASN A 442 -22.52 6.78 -8.25
N VAL A 443 -21.25 6.87 -7.89
CA VAL A 443 -20.82 7.62 -6.70
C VAL A 443 -20.95 9.12 -6.92
N PHE A 444 -20.56 9.60 -8.09
CA PHE A 444 -20.60 11.04 -8.39
C PHE A 444 -22.04 11.57 -8.55
N ARG A 445 -22.95 10.80 -9.14
CA ARG A 445 -24.35 11.22 -9.34
C ARG A 445 -25.19 11.15 -8.08
N THR A 446 -24.87 10.28 -7.13
CA THR A 446 -25.58 10.17 -5.85
C THR A 446 -25.06 11.14 -4.79
N ALA A 447 -23.87 11.69 -4.94
CA ALA A 447 -23.46 12.86 -4.17
C ALA A 447 -24.43 14.01 -4.52
N PRO A 448 -25.15 14.61 -3.55
CA PRO A 448 -26.00 15.75 -3.87
C PRO A 448 -25.13 16.81 -4.51
N LEU A 449 -25.43 17.17 -5.77
CA LEU A 449 -24.91 18.38 -6.38
C LEU A 449 -25.26 19.52 -5.41
N MET A 450 -24.32 19.98 -4.62
CA MET A 450 -24.42 21.24 -3.93
C MET A 450 -24.41 22.33 -5.01
N LEU A 451 -25.56 22.53 -5.65
CA LEU A 451 -25.77 23.71 -6.47
C LEU A 451 -25.55 24.91 -5.55
N PRO A 452 -24.71 25.87 -5.95
CA PRO A 452 -24.54 27.10 -5.19
C PRO A 452 -25.91 27.70 -4.97
N ASN A 453 -26.22 28.00 -3.72
CA ASN A 453 -27.49 28.57 -3.30
C ASN A 453 -27.68 29.92 -4.02
N LYS A 454 -28.50 29.94 -5.08
CA LYS A 454 -28.86 31.14 -5.85
C LYS A 454 -29.81 32.07 -5.13
N ASN A 455 -29.72 32.17 -3.80
CA ASN A 455 -30.51 33.11 -3.01
C ASN A 455 -29.61 33.91 -2.07
N SER A 456 -28.80 34.79 -2.63
CA SER A 456 -28.31 35.99 -1.96
C SER A 456 -28.23 37.11 -2.98
N THR A 457 -29.38 37.66 -3.28
CA THR A 457 -29.53 39.05 -3.76
C THR A 457 -30.06 39.88 -2.62
#